data_33421e36ed6e408f12a5458b75c00c0b
#
_entry.id   33421e36ed6e408f12a5458b75c00c0b
#
_cell.length_a   1.000
_cell.length_b   1.000
_cell.length_c   1.000
_cell.angle_alpha   90.00
_cell.angle_beta   90.00
_cell.angle_gamma   90.00
#
_symmetry.space_group_name_H-M   'P 1'
#
loop_
_entity.id
_entity.type
_entity.pdbx_description
1 polymer ?
#
loop_
_entity_poly.entity_id
_entity_poly.type
_entity_poly.pdbx_seq_one_letter_code
_entity_poly.pdbx_strand_id
1 'polypeptide(L)'
;TGTPKGVMTSFQNLGFEVDTLMKIINVRQGETTVSILPLSHLLELVGGFLCALYSGSTIAYINSLFPQDILRAMKDQSATRMVAVPLFFNMVKKQIDRRIQKSSKVKRLVFWFLFHVCAPICPIGIRRIMFRTIHQEFGGHVRYFMSGAAPLNLATEIFFERIGLPIYQGYGLTETSPVASINTEDHHSRGTVGKPLPDTEVRIAEDGEVLVRGKHVTQGYYKLDDLTAQAIDADGWFHTGDLGSFGSAGYLTINGRKKNLIVLGSGKKVQPEEVEQPLEASPLFKEVCVLGLTSLDELRQGQEEVGCVVVPSDEALGLHPDPKLMARAMEDEVHRRCEVLAAYKQPSCVIVHSGELPTTTTKKIKRAKVRALVNELRRENHDT
;
A
#
# COMPACT_ATOMS: atom_id res chain seq x y z
N THR A 1 -9.22 12.23 -5.70
CA THR A 1 -8.79 13.49 -5.11
C THR A 1 -9.33 14.66 -5.96
N GLY A 2 -10.44 15.24 -5.60
CA GLY A 2 -11.13 16.28 -6.37
C GLY A 2 -12.62 15.96 -6.53
N THR A 3 -13.25 16.51 -7.55
CA THR A 3 -14.64 16.20 -7.90
C THR A 3 -14.76 14.73 -8.29
N PRO A 4 -15.76 13.99 -7.75
CA PRO A 4 -15.99 12.60 -8.13
C PRO A 4 -16.23 12.46 -9.64
N LYS A 5 -15.63 11.43 -10.25
CA LYS A 5 -15.78 11.11 -11.66
C LYS A 5 -16.41 9.73 -11.80
N GLY A 6 -17.40 9.61 -12.68
CA GLY A 6 -18.01 8.32 -13.00
C GLY A 6 -17.16 7.57 -14.03
N VAL A 7 -16.40 6.56 -13.62
CA VAL A 7 -15.63 5.70 -14.52
C VAL A 7 -16.58 4.71 -15.20
N MET A 8 -16.58 4.68 -16.53
CA MET A 8 -17.43 3.78 -17.32
C MET A 8 -16.74 2.41 -17.46
N THR A 9 -17.11 1.46 -16.61
CA THR A 9 -16.62 0.09 -16.65
C THR A 9 -17.69 -0.81 -17.32
N SER A 10 -17.36 -1.42 -18.44
CA SER A 10 -18.24 -2.33 -19.16
C SER A 10 -18.16 -3.76 -18.66
N PHE A 11 -19.18 -4.58 -18.95
CA PHE A 11 -19.11 -6.02 -18.71
C PHE A 11 -17.95 -6.71 -19.47
N GLN A 12 -17.57 -6.15 -20.62
CA GLN A 12 -16.41 -6.64 -21.38
C GLN A 12 -15.11 -6.40 -20.64
N ASN A 13 -14.94 -5.22 -20.00
CA ASN A 13 -13.78 -4.94 -19.17
C ASN A 13 -13.68 -5.92 -18.00
N LEU A 14 -14.79 -6.11 -17.27
CA LEU A 14 -14.86 -7.02 -16.11
C LEU A 14 -14.66 -8.49 -16.52
N GLY A 15 -15.26 -8.91 -17.64
CA GLY A 15 -15.12 -10.29 -18.15
C GLY A 15 -13.70 -10.60 -18.57
N PHE A 16 -13.03 -9.68 -19.28
CA PHE A 16 -11.62 -9.80 -19.62
C PHE A 16 -10.75 -9.94 -18.38
N GLU A 17 -10.99 -9.08 -17.39
CA GLU A 17 -10.22 -9.05 -16.15
C GLU A 17 -10.33 -10.37 -15.38
N VAL A 18 -11.56 -10.87 -15.16
CA VAL A 18 -11.79 -12.14 -14.45
C VAL A 18 -11.17 -13.31 -15.20
N ASP A 19 -11.41 -13.41 -16.52
CA ASP A 19 -10.86 -14.51 -17.34
C ASP A 19 -9.32 -14.51 -17.32
N THR A 20 -8.70 -13.32 -17.39
CA THR A 20 -7.24 -13.17 -17.38
C THR A 20 -6.66 -13.51 -16.01
N LEU A 21 -7.25 -12.99 -14.93
CA LEU A 21 -6.79 -13.30 -13.57
C LEU A 21 -6.91 -14.79 -13.25
N MET A 22 -8.00 -15.43 -13.68
CA MET A 22 -8.22 -16.86 -13.44
C MET A 22 -7.23 -17.77 -14.19
N LYS A 23 -6.61 -17.30 -15.26
CA LYS A 23 -5.54 -18.02 -15.97
C LYS A 23 -4.19 -17.98 -15.26
N ILE A 24 -3.92 -16.91 -14.51
CA ILE A 24 -2.61 -16.67 -13.88
C ILE A 24 -2.60 -16.87 -12.36
N ILE A 25 -3.78 -16.81 -11.72
CA ILE A 25 -3.91 -17.04 -10.29
C ILE A 25 -4.36 -18.47 -10.08
N ASN A 26 -3.57 -19.25 -9.36
CA ASN A 26 -3.86 -20.66 -9.07
C ASN A 26 -5.00 -20.81 -8.03
N VAL A 27 -6.24 -20.53 -8.44
CA VAL A 27 -7.43 -20.73 -7.60
C VAL A 27 -7.95 -22.13 -7.79
N ARG A 28 -8.17 -22.86 -6.71
CA ARG A 28 -8.66 -24.24 -6.73
C ARG A 28 -10.15 -24.29 -6.40
N GLN A 29 -10.85 -25.25 -6.97
CA GLN A 29 -12.24 -25.51 -6.61
C GLN A 29 -12.36 -25.87 -5.11
N GLY A 30 -13.41 -25.36 -4.45
CA GLY A 30 -13.64 -25.60 -3.02
C GLY A 30 -12.81 -24.73 -2.08
N GLU A 31 -12.06 -23.76 -2.61
CA GLU A 31 -11.39 -22.75 -1.77
C GLU A 31 -12.40 -21.82 -1.10
N THR A 32 -11.98 -21.24 0.03
CA THR A 32 -12.75 -20.23 0.74
C THR A 32 -11.99 -18.91 0.76
N THR A 33 -12.64 -17.84 0.33
CA THR A 33 -12.14 -16.47 0.46
C THR A 33 -12.94 -15.72 1.52
N VAL A 34 -12.24 -14.93 2.34
CA VAL A 34 -12.87 -14.00 3.28
C VAL A 34 -12.95 -12.63 2.61
N SER A 35 -14.15 -12.07 2.55
CA SER A 35 -14.46 -10.77 1.96
C SER A 35 -14.60 -9.72 3.06
N ILE A 36 -13.73 -8.71 3.04
CA ILE A 36 -13.66 -7.65 4.06
C ILE A 36 -13.79 -6.24 3.47
N LEU A 37 -13.59 -6.10 2.17
CA LEU A 37 -13.68 -4.81 1.51
C LEU A 37 -15.10 -4.59 0.96
N PRO A 38 -15.55 -3.33 0.82
CA PRO A 38 -16.85 -3.05 0.21
C PRO A 38 -16.90 -3.50 -1.26
N LEU A 39 -17.94 -4.19 -1.66
CA LEU A 39 -18.18 -4.59 -3.07
C LEU A 39 -18.32 -3.40 -4.05
N SER A 40 -18.53 -2.19 -3.53
CA SER A 40 -18.48 -0.96 -4.34
C SER A 40 -17.08 -0.63 -4.85
N HIS A 41 -16.03 -1.26 -4.32
CA HIS A 41 -14.67 -1.14 -4.83
C HIS A 41 -14.36 -2.29 -5.78
N LEU A 42 -13.86 -1.97 -6.99
CA LEU A 42 -13.57 -2.96 -8.02
C LEU A 42 -12.57 -4.04 -7.58
N LEU A 43 -11.64 -3.70 -6.68
CA LEU A 43 -10.71 -4.69 -6.12
C LEU A 43 -11.44 -5.84 -5.43
N GLU A 44 -12.47 -5.55 -4.64
CA GLU A 44 -13.28 -6.58 -3.99
C GLU A 44 -14.28 -7.21 -4.97
N LEU A 45 -14.94 -6.39 -5.78
CA LEU A 45 -15.91 -6.89 -6.76
C LEU A 45 -15.25 -7.91 -7.70
N VAL A 46 -14.06 -7.63 -8.22
CA VAL A 46 -13.37 -8.54 -9.15
C VAL A 46 -12.60 -9.62 -8.39
N GLY A 47 -11.68 -9.25 -7.51
CA GLY A 47 -10.76 -10.19 -6.85
C GLY A 47 -11.42 -11.06 -5.78
N GLY A 48 -12.31 -10.46 -4.96
CA GLY A 48 -13.00 -11.14 -3.86
C GLY A 48 -14.28 -11.86 -4.31
N PHE A 49 -15.07 -11.26 -5.21
CA PHE A 49 -16.40 -11.75 -5.56
C PHE A 49 -16.43 -12.46 -6.93
N LEU A 50 -16.16 -11.76 -8.04
CA LEU A 50 -16.31 -12.36 -9.37
C LEU A 50 -15.34 -13.50 -9.63
N CYS A 51 -14.07 -13.38 -9.24
CA CYS A 51 -13.12 -14.49 -9.33
C CYS A 51 -13.49 -15.67 -8.44
N ALA A 52 -14.10 -15.43 -7.28
CA ALA A 52 -14.58 -16.50 -6.41
C ALA A 52 -15.79 -17.23 -7.02
N LEU A 53 -16.75 -16.49 -7.60
CA LEU A 53 -17.87 -17.09 -8.33
C LEU A 53 -17.39 -17.90 -9.53
N TYR A 54 -16.50 -17.36 -10.34
CA TYR A 54 -15.94 -18.04 -11.51
C TYR A 54 -15.27 -19.37 -11.16
N SER A 55 -14.55 -19.41 -10.02
CA SER A 55 -13.84 -20.61 -9.54
C SER A 55 -14.70 -21.59 -8.75
N GLY A 56 -15.96 -21.27 -8.46
CA GLY A 56 -16.80 -22.07 -7.55
C GLY A 56 -16.29 -22.08 -6.10
N SER A 57 -15.64 -21.01 -5.67
CA SER A 57 -15.15 -20.83 -4.29
C SER A 57 -16.26 -20.37 -3.36
N THR A 58 -16.12 -20.69 -2.07
CA THR A 58 -16.97 -20.14 -1.01
C THR A 58 -16.53 -18.71 -0.66
N ILE A 59 -17.49 -17.79 -0.46
CA ILE A 59 -17.22 -16.43 -0.02
C ILE A 59 -17.79 -16.25 1.39
N ALA A 60 -16.94 -15.91 2.36
CA ALA A 60 -17.33 -15.58 3.72
C ALA A 60 -17.30 -14.07 3.92
N TYR A 61 -18.47 -13.44 4.04
CA TYR A 61 -18.58 -12.00 4.29
C TYR A 61 -18.45 -11.67 5.76
N ILE A 62 -17.72 -10.60 6.08
CA ILE A 62 -17.53 -10.12 7.45
C ILE A 62 -17.88 -8.63 7.53
N ASN A 63 -18.68 -8.27 8.52
CA ASN A 63 -19.05 -6.88 8.82
C ASN A 63 -18.10 -6.20 9.82
N SER A 64 -16.84 -6.60 9.87
CA SER A 64 -15.86 -6.03 10.79
C SER A 64 -14.53 -5.82 10.09
N LEU A 65 -13.89 -4.68 10.36
CA LEU A 65 -12.53 -4.39 9.91
C LEU A 65 -11.50 -4.57 11.03
N PHE A 66 -11.91 -5.04 12.21
CA PHE A 66 -10.99 -5.34 13.30
C PHE A 66 -10.22 -6.62 12.99
N PRO A 67 -8.87 -6.60 13.05
CA PRO A 67 -8.05 -7.77 12.75
C PRO A 67 -8.45 -9.04 13.50
N GLN A 68 -8.92 -8.91 14.73
CA GLN A 68 -9.34 -10.04 15.58
C GLN A 68 -10.55 -10.78 14.99
N ASP A 69 -11.54 -10.03 14.50
CA ASP A 69 -12.76 -10.60 13.92
C ASP A 69 -12.45 -11.25 12.57
N ILE A 70 -11.57 -10.61 11.78
CA ILE A 70 -11.11 -11.14 10.50
C ILE A 70 -10.37 -12.47 10.72
N LEU A 71 -9.41 -12.52 11.66
CA LEU A 71 -8.67 -13.74 11.98
C LEU A 71 -9.59 -14.86 12.50
N ARG A 72 -10.60 -14.51 13.33
CA ARG A 72 -11.61 -15.46 13.79
C ARG A 72 -12.37 -16.06 12.60
N ALA A 73 -12.89 -15.21 11.71
CA ALA A 73 -13.64 -15.67 10.56
C ALA A 73 -12.77 -16.51 9.59
N MET A 74 -11.52 -16.13 9.38
CA MET A 74 -10.56 -16.93 8.59
C MET A 74 -10.41 -18.35 9.18
N LYS A 75 -10.34 -18.45 10.51
CA LYS A 75 -10.24 -19.70 11.22
C LYS A 75 -11.54 -20.52 11.12
N ASP A 76 -12.68 -19.91 11.42
CA ASP A 76 -13.98 -20.55 11.48
C ASP A 76 -14.43 -21.06 10.09
N GLN A 77 -14.05 -20.35 9.03
CA GLN A 77 -14.38 -20.68 7.63
C GLN A 77 -13.25 -21.44 6.90
N SER A 78 -12.17 -21.81 7.60
CA SER A 78 -11.01 -22.48 6.97
C SER A 78 -10.51 -21.73 5.71
N ALA A 79 -10.40 -20.41 5.81
CA ALA A 79 -10.07 -19.56 4.68
C ALA A 79 -8.72 -19.92 4.06
N THR A 80 -8.68 -19.97 2.74
CA THR A 80 -7.48 -20.34 1.96
C THR A 80 -6.79 -19.14 1.33
N ARG A 81 -7.54 -18.06 1.13
CA ARG A 81 -7.05 -16.79 0.56
C ARG A 81 -7.87 -15.61 1.04
N MET A 82 -7.33 -14.41 0.86
CA MET A 82 -8.04 -13.16 1.13
C MET A 82 -7.43 -12.03 0.31
N VAL A 83 -8.28 -11.12 -0.17
CA VAL A 83 -7.87 -9.84 -0.74
C VAL A 83 -7.96 -8.79 0.36
N ALA A 84 -6.89 -8.03 0.58
CA ALA A 84 -6.87 -6.98 1.59
C ALA A 84 -6.00 -5.78 1.19
N VAL A 85 -6.17 -4.68 1.89
CA VAL A 85 -5.32 -3.50 1.74
C VAL A 85 -4.06 -3.63 2.63
N PRO A 86 -2.94 -2.98 2.28
CA PRO A 86 -1.69 -3.03 3.04
C PRO A 86 -1.82 -2.74 4.53
N LEU A 87 -2.72 -1.83 4.91
CA LEU A 87 -2.97 -1.48 6.31
C LEU A 87 -3.29 -2.71 7.18
N PHE A 88 -4.11 -3.64 6.67
CA PHE A 88 -4.43 -4.87 7.38
C PHE A 88 -3.18 -5.68 7.70
N PHE A 89 -2.31 -5.91 6.72
CA PHE A 89 -1.08 -6.67 6.90
C PHE A 89 -0.11 -5.98 7.87
N ASN A 90 0.01 -4.66 7.79
CA ASN A 90 0.83 -3.88 8.72
C ASN A 90 0.32 -4.01 10.17
N MET A 91 -1.00 -3.95 10.38
CA MET A 91 -1.61 -4.11 11.70
C MET A 91 -1.39 -5.52 12.26
N VAL A 92 -1.59 -6.56 11.46
CA VAL A 92 -1.36 -7.95 11.85
C VAL A 92 0.11 -8.19 12.17
N LYS A 93 1.03 -7.70 11.34
CA LYS A 93 2.46 -7.77 11.61
C LYS A 93 2.81 -7.12 12.96
N LYS A 94 2.33 -5.89 13.21
CA LYS A 94 2.52 -5.20 14.50
C LYS A 94 2.02 -6.03 15.68
N GLN A 95 0.87 -6.70 15.56
CA GLN A 95 0.35 -7.57 16.63
C GLN A 95 1.25 -8.79 16.86
N ILE A 96 1.72 -9.44 15.81
CA ILE A 96 2.63 -10.59 15.92
C ILE A 96 3.96 -10.14 16.56
N ASP A 97 4.55 -9.04 16.10
CA ASP A 97 5.79 -8.48 16.65
C ASP A 97 5.66 -8.18 18.15
N ARG A 98 4.55 -7.54 18.58
CA ARG A 98 4.28 -7.29 20.01
C ARG A 98 4.16 -8.58 20.85
N ARG A 99 3.53 -9.62 20.32
CA ARG A 99 3.43 -10.93 21.01
C ARG A 99 4.81 -11.58 21.14
N ILE A 100 5.64 -11.51 20.10
CA ILE A 100 7.01 -12.02 20.12
C ILE A 100 7.83 -11.26 21.18
N GLN A 101 7.76 -9.93 21.20
CA GLN A 101 8.46 -9.09 22.18
C GLN A 101 8.07 -9.40 23.63
N LYS A 102 6.79 -9.69 23.88
CA LYS A 102 6.28 -10.07 25.23
C LYS A 102 6.60 -11.52 25.61
N SER A 103 7.12 -12.33 24.69
CA SER A 103 7.46 -13.73 24.97
C SER A 103 8.80 -13.86 25.72
N SER A 104 9.12 -15.06 26.25
CA SER A 104 10.37 -15.32 26.93
C SER A 104 11.58 -15.09 26.03
N LYS A 105 12.75 -14.78 26.62
CA LYS A 105 14.01 -14.55 25.86
C LYS A 105 14.34 -15.72 24.95
N VAL A 106 14.11 -16.97 25.39
CA VAL A 106 14.35 -18.18 24.60
C VAL A 106 13.44 -18.21 23.37
N LYS A 107 12.13 -17.97 23.53
CA LYS A 107 11.19 -17.95 22.39
C LYS A 107 11.55 -16.87 21.38
N ARG A 108 11.99 -15.68 21.85
CA ARG A 108 12.46 -14.61 20.96
C ARG A 108 13.70 -15.00 20.16
N LEU A 109 14.67 -15.64 20.83
CA LEU A 109 15.90 -16.10 20.17
C LEU A 109 15.60 -17.19 19.14
N VAL A 110 14.75 -18.16 19.47
CA VAL A 110 14.30 -19.22 18.54
C VAL A 110 13.58 -18.60 17.35
N PHE A 111 12.62 -17.69 17.58
CA PHE A 111 11.92 -16.99 16.50
C PHE A 111 12.90 -16.23 15.61
N TRP A 112 13.83 -15.48 16.22
CA TRP A 112 14.86 -14.72 15.49
C TRP A 112 15.70 -15.65 14.59
N PHE A 113 16.17 -16.76 15.12
CA PHE A 113 16.96 -17.74 14.37
C PHE A 113 16.16 -18.36 13.22
N LEU A 114 14.96 -18.83 13.48
CA LEU A 114 14.08 -19.39 12.45
C LEU A 114 13.78 -18.37 11.36
N PHE A 115 13.52 -17.11 11.73
CA PHE A 115 13.11 -16.05 10.82
C PHE A 115 14.27 -15.49 9.98
N HIS A 116 15.44 -15.27 10.59
CA HIS A 116 16.56 -14.62 9.91
C HIS A 116 17.53 -15.61 9.25
N VAL A 117 17.67 -16.80 9.80
CA VAL A 117 18.63 -17.80 9.31
C VAL A 117 17.95 -18.89 8.49
N CYS A 118 16.90 -19.54 9.03
CA CYS A 118 16.28 -20.68 8.36
C CYS A 118 15.29 -20.28 7.26
N ALA A 119 14.40 -19.34 7.53
CA ALA A 119 13.32 -18.97 6.59
C ALA A 119 13.83 -18.52 5.21
N PRO A 120 14.93 -17.76 5.05
CA PRO A 120 15.40 -17.34 3.74
C PRO A 120 15.80 -18.48 2.81
N ILE A 121 16.26 -19.61 3.35
CA ILE A 121 16.79 -20.76 2.60
C ILE A 121 15.81 -21.93 2.51
N CYS A 122 14.77 -21.96 3.37
CA CYS A 122 13.80 -23.04 3.40
C CYS A 122 12.68 -22.86 2.36
N PRO A 123 12.19 -23.95 1.73
CA PRO A 123 10.98 -23.93 0.93
C PRO A 123 9.75 -23.51 1.74
N ILE A 124 8.72 -23.00 1.06
CA ILE A 124 7.51 -22.48 1.70
C ILE A 124 6.81 -23.49 2.61
N GLY A 125 6.79 -24.78 2.23
CA GLY A 125 6.20 -25.84 3.05
C GLY A 125 6.89 -26.00 4.40
N ILE A 126 8.23 -25.93 4.42
CA ILE A 126 9.01 -26.01 5.67
C ILE A 126 8.77 -24.74 6.51
N ARG A 127 8.74 -23.55 5.89
CA ARG A 127 8.41 -22.30 6.60
C ARG A 127 7.06 -22.40 7.31
N ARG A 128 6.04 -22.98 6.68
CA ARG A 128 4.71 -23.19 7.26
C ARG A 128 4.75 -24.10 8.50
N ILE A 129 5.57 -25.13 8.50
CA ILE A 129 5.77 -25.99 9.66
C ILE A 129 6.48 -25.24 10.77
N MET A 130 7.57 -24.52 10.47
CA MET A 130 8.34 -23.75 11.43
C MET A 130 7.49 -22.69 12.14
N PHE A 131 6.60 -22.03 11.42
CA PHE A 131 5.73 -20.97 11.95
C PHE A 131 4.28 -21.43 12.14
N ARG A 132 4.05 -22.74 12.37
CA ARG A 132 2.72 -23.35 12.49
C ARG A 132 1.80 -22.61 13.48
N THR A 133 2.34 -22.14 14.60
CA THR A 133 1.55 -21.39 15.61
C THR A 133 0.96 -20.11 14.99
N ILE A 134 1.73 -19.40 14.17
CA ILE A 134 1.24 -18.21 13.48
C ILE A 134 0.19 -18.61 12.44
N HIS A 135 0.43 -19.67 11.66
CA HIS A 135 -0.54 -20.18 10.69
C HIS A 135 -1.88 -20.53 11.31
N GLN A 136 -1.88 -21.11 12.52
CA GLN A 136 -3.10 -21.45 13.26
C GLN A 136 -3.93 -20.21 13.66
N GLU A 137 -3.32 -19.05 13.82
CA GLU A 137 -4.05 -17.78 14.04
C GLU A 137 -4.89 -17.39 12.81
N PHE A 138 -4.44 -17.77 11.62
CA PHE A 138 -5.15 -17.59 10.35
C PHE A 138 -6.00 -18.81 9.95
N GLY A 139 -6.22 -19.77 10.86
CA GLY A 139 -6.98 -21.00 10.60
C GLY A 139 -6.17 -22.15 10.01
N GLY A 140 -4.89 -21.96 9.70
CA GLY A 140 -3.98 -23.03 9.22
C GLY A 140 -4.13 -23.41 7.74
N HIS A 141 -5.09 -22.84 7.01
CA HIS A 141 -5.43 -23.20 5.62
C HIS A 141 -5.01 -22.15 4.59
N VAL A 142 -4.56 -20.98 5.03
CA VAL A 142 -4.19 -19.88 4.13
C VAL A 142 -3.02 -20.25 3.24
N ARG A 143 -3.19 -20.09 1.94
CA ARG A 143 -2.16 -20.34 0.93
C ARG A 143 -1.40 -19.07 0.59
N TYR A 144 -2.11 -17.99 0.36
CA TYR A 144 -1.56 -16.67 0.02
C TYR A 144 -2.56 -15.56 0.33
N PHE A 145 -2.08 -14.35 0.31
CA PHE A 145 -2.87 -13.14 0.33
C PHE A 145 -2.67 -12.36 -0.97
N MET A 146 -3.64 -11.54 -1.32
CA MET A 146 -3.51 -10.51 -2.35
C MET A 146 -3.59 -9.14 -1.73
N SER A 147 -2.77 -8.22 -2.19
CA SER A 147 -2.74 -6.84 -1.71
C SER A 147 -2.85 -5.86 -2.87
N GLY A 148 -3.68 -4.85 -2.73
CA GLY A 148 -3.85 -3.80 -3.74
C GLY A 148 -4.34 -2.48 -3.15
N ALA A 149 -4.66 -1.53 -4.00
CA ALA A 149 -5.16 -0.19 -3.71
C ALA A 149 -4.17 0.78 -3.02
N ALA A 150 -3.07 0.30 -2.45
CA ALA A 150 -2.01 1.13 -1.86
C ALA A 150 -0.67 0.37 -1.89
N PRO A 151 0.48 1.06 -1.77
CA PRO A 151 1.78 0.41 -1.67
C PRO A 151 1.89 -0.47 -0.42
N LEU A 152 2.42 -1.68 -0.56
CA LEU A 152 2.75 -2.56 0.56
C LEU A 152 4.18 -2.28 1.02
N ASN A 153 4.35 -2.10 2.32
CA ASN A 153 5.69 -1.94 2.89
C ASN A 153 6.53 -3.20 2.68
N LEU A 154 7.73 -3.05 2.12
CA LEU A 154 8.63 -4.16 1.79
C LEU A 154 8.98 -5.03 3.02
N ALA A 155 9.14 -4.42 4.20
CA ALA A 155 9.42 -5.17 5.42
C ALA A 155 8.20 -6.04 5.85
N THR A 156 6.99 -5.61 5.55
CA THR A 156 5.77 -6.38 5.78
C THR A 156 5.67 -7.53 4.78
N GLU A 157 5.91 -7.28 3.50
CA GLU A 157 5.96 -8.31 2.45
C GLU A 157 6.96 -9.41 2.81
N ILE A 158 8.21 -9.04 3.12
CA ILE A 158 9.28 -9.98 3.53
C ILE A 158 8.88 -10.76 4.79
N PHE A 159 8.23 -10.09 5.76
CA PHE A 159 7.78 -10.75 6.98
C PHE A 159 6.79 -11.88 6.66
N PHE A 160 5.74 -11.60 5.92
CA PHE A 160 4.73 -12.59 5.57
C PHE A 160 5.29 -13.71 4.68
N GLU A 161 6.13 -13.39 3.72
CA GLU A 161 6.81 -14.40 2.89
C GLU A 161 7.68 -15.34 3.74
N ARG A 162 8.46 -14.80 4.69
CA ARG A 162 9.34 -15.60 5.56
C ARG A 162 8.59 -16.54 6.49
N ILE A 163 7.42 -16.13 6.96
CA ILE A 163 6.57 -17.04 7.75
C ILE A 163 5.76 -18.02 6.89
N GLY A 164 5.90 -18.00 5.56
CA GLY A 164 5.22 -18.92 4.64
C GLY A 164 3.79 -18.52 4.27
N LEU A 165 3.41 -17.25 4.43
CA LEU A 165 2.14 -16.64 4.04
C LEU A 165 2.37 -15.53 3.01
N PRO A 166 2.76 -15.84 1.76
CA PRO A 166 3.12 -14.83 0.78
C PRO A 166 1.96 -13.86 0.50
N ILE A 167 2.31 -12.60 0.27
CA ILE A 167 1.39 -11.55 -0.17
C ILE A 167 1.75 -11.19 -1.61
N TYR A 168 0.81 -11.37 -2.54
CA TYR A 168 0.99 -10.98 -3.93
C TYR A 168 0.38 -9.60 -4.15
N GLN A 169 1.23 -8.62 -4.47
CA GLN A 169 0.79 -7.27 -4.78
C GLN A 169 0.26 -7.19 -6.20
N GLY A 170 -0.89 -6.50 -6.37
CA GLY A 170 -1.42 -6.06 -7.64
C GLY A 170 -1.47 -4.54 -7.72
N TYR A 171 -1.36 -4.01 -8.92
CA TYR A 171 -1.47 -2.61 -9.25
C TYR A 171 -2.51 -2.38 -10.33
N GLY A 172 -3.24 -1.32 -10.15
CA GLY A 172 -4.18 -0.78 -11.12
C GLY A 172 -5.10 0.25 -10.48
N LEU A 173 -6.06 0.68 -11.24
CA LEU A 173 -6.97 1.78 -10.95
C LEU A 173 -8.41 1.35 -11.26
N THR A 174 -9.40 2.12 -10.83
CA THR A 174 -10.79 1.92 -11.26
C THR A 174 -10.88 1.93 -12.79
N GLU A 175 -10.09 2.78 -13.42
CA GLU A 175 -9.99 2.93 -14.86
C GLU A 175 -9.35 1.72 -15.58
N THR A 176 -8.71 0.81 -14.85
CA THR A 176 -8.11 -0.45 -15.37
C THR A 176 -8.78 -1.72 -14.81
N SER A 177 -9.98 -1.65 -14.26
CA SER A 177 -10.96 -2.71 -13.95
C SER A 177 -10.59 -3.90 -13.05
N PRO A 178 -9.87 -3.87 -11.98
CA PRO A 178 -8.99 -2.87 -11.34
C PRO A 178 -7.49 -3.20 -11.43
N VAL A 179 -7.04 -4.21 -12.16
CA VAL A 179 -5.66 -4.71 -12.15
C VAL A 179 -5.00 -4.52 -13.52
N ALA A 180 -3.82 -3.92 -13.57
CA ALA A 180 -2.99 -3.82 -14.76
C ALA A 180 -1.75 -4.72 -14.67
N SER A 181 -1.26 -4.96 -13.46
CA SER A 181 -0.15 -5.86 -13.18
C SER A 181 -0.30 -6.54 -11.83
N ILE A 182 0.27 -7.73 -11.65
CA ILE A 182 0.15 -8.50 -10.41
C ILE A 182 1.33 -9.46 -10.24
N ASN A 183 1.77 -9.63 -8.98
CA ASN A 183 2.59 -10.75 -8.56
C ASN A 183 1.73 -12.02 -8.41
N THR A 184 2.27 -13.17 -8.77
CA THR A 184 1.60 -14.48 -8.64
C THR A 184 2.52 -15.49 -7.95
N GLU A 185 2.01 -16.71 -7.71
CA GLU A 185 2.82 -17.80 -7.15
C GLU A 185 4.04 -18.12 -8.04
N ASP A 186 3.85 -18.12 -9.37
CA ASP A 186 4.88 -18.45 -10.35
C ASP A 186 5.78 -17.25 -10.72
N HIS A 187 5.27 -16.05 -10.59
CA HIS A 187 5.94 -14.80 -10.96
C HIS A 187 5.86 -13.77 -9.85
N HIS A 188 6.84 -13.79 -8.96
CA HIS A 188 6.91 -12.89 -7.82
C HIS A 188 8.28 -12.20 -7.72
N SER A 189 8.27 -10.90 -7.50
CA SER A 189 9.45 -10.10 -7.18
C SER A 189 9.11 -9.11 -6.08
N ARG A 190 9.87 -9.14 -4.99
CA ARG A 190 9.65 -8.30 -3.81
C ARG A 190 9.75 -6.81 -4.14
N GLY A 191 8.90 -6.02 -3.51
CA GLY A 191 8.87 -4.57 -3.69
C GLY A 191 8.35 -4.13 -5.06
N THR A 192 7.80 -5.05 -5.86
CA THR A 192 7.19 -4.77 -7.15
C THR A 192 5.69 -5.05 -7.13
N VAL A 193 4.98 -4.56 -8.12
CA VAL A 193 3.57 -4.86 -8.34
C VAL A 193 3.35 -5.93 -9.40
N GLY A 194 4.39 -6.73 -9.66
CA GLY A 194 4.33 -7.89 -10.56
C GLY A 194 4.56 -7.55 -12.03
N LYS A 195 4.13 -8.47 -12.88
CA LYS A 195 4.16 -8.32 -14.34
C LYS A 195 2.81 -7.82 -14.85
N PRO A 196 2.78 -7.13 -16.00
CA PRO A 196 1.54 -6.83 -16.70
C PRO A 196 0.69 -8.09 -16.88
N LEU A 197 -0.64 -7.93 -16.83
CA LEU A 197 -1.57 -9.01 -17.15
C LEU A 197 -1.36 -9.49 -18.61
N PRO A 198 -1.63 -10.77 -18.92
CA PRO A 198 -1.72 -11.22 -20.30
C PRO A 198 -2.63 -10.32 -21.14
N ASP A 199 -2.25 -10.09 -22.38
CA ASP A 199 -2.98 -9.21 -23.33
C ASP A 199 -3.16 -7.76 -22.83
N THR A 200 -2.28 -7.32 -21.92
CA THR A 200 -2.18 -5.96 -21.40
C THR A 200 -0.82 -5.38 -21.73
N GLU A 201 -0.83 -4.21 -22.31
CA GLU A 201 0.39 -3.48 -22.59
C GLU A 201 0.61 -2.42 -21.51
N VAL A 202 1.83 -2.39 -20.95
CA VAL A 202 2.26 -1.36 -20.01
C VAL A 202 3.59 -0.79 -20.48
N ARG A 203 3.69 0.52 -20.58
CA ARG A 203 4.95 1.21 -20.92
C ARG A 203 5.22 2.37 -19.95
N ILE A 204 6.46 2.78 -19.88
CA ILE A 204 6.88 3.96 -19.12
C ILE A 204 7.14 5.08 -20.15
N ALA A 205 6.46 6.21 -19.97
CA ALA A 205 6.68 7.40 -20.78
C ALA A 205 8.02 8.07 -20.44
N GLU A 206 8.47 9.03 -21.25
CA GLU A 206 9.73 9.75 -21.04
C GLU A 206 9.81 10.47 -19.69
N ASP A 207 8.69 10.96 -19.20
CA ASP A 207 8.58 11.62 -17.88
C ASP A 207 8.45 10.65 -16.71
N GLY A 208 8.47 9.33 -16.98
CA GLY A 208 8.36 8.26 -16.00
C GLY A 208 6.91 7.82 -15.68
N GLU A 209 5.91 8.37 -16.38
CA GLU A 209 4.52 7.98 -16.20
C GLU A 209 4.25 6.57 -16.71
N VAL A 210 3.50 5.79 -15.93
CA VAL A 210 3.00 4.47 -16.31
C VAL A 210 1.81 4.65 -17.23
N LEU A 211 1.88 4.09 -18.44
CA LEU A 211 0.80 4.07 -19.41
C LEU A 211 0.30 2.65 -19.57
N VAL A 212 -1.02 2.47 -19.66
CA VAL A 212 -1.67 1.16 -19.76
C VAL A 212 -2.59 1.12 -20.97
N ARG A 213 -2.53 0.01 -21.75
CA ARG A 213 -3.43 -0.25 -22.86
C ARG A 213 -3.92 -1.69 -22.81
N GLY A 214 -5.21 -1.92 -23.02
CA GLY A 214 -5.81 -3.26 -23.00
C GLY A 214 -7.31 -3.23 -22.89
N LYS A 215 -7.94 -4.42 -23.02
CA LYS A 215 -9.40 -4.58 -23.00
C LYS A 215 -10.03 -4.29 -21.65
N HIS A 216 -9.26 -4.21 -20.58
CA HIS A 216 -9.70 -3.88 -19.23
C HIS A 216 -9.70 -2.37 -18.96
N VAL A 217 -9.12 -1.56 -19.85
CA VAL A 217 -9.13 -0.10 -19.72
C VAL A 217 -10.53 0.43 -19.97
N THR A 218 -10.97 1.38 -19.13
CA THR A 218 -12.27 2.05 -19.22
C THR A 218 -12.49 2.71 -20.59
N GLN A 219 -13.76 2.89 -20.96
CA GLN A 219 -14.15 3.70 -22.12
C GLN A 219 -14.05 5.21 -21.85
N GLY A 220 -13.82 5.62 -20.60
CA GLY A 220 -13.67 7.01 -20.19
C GLY A 220 -14.53 7.37 -18.98
N TYR A 221 -14.75 8.67 -18.82
CA TYR A 221 -15.53 9.25 -17.72
C TYR A 221 -16.92 9.68 -18.19
N TYR A 222 -17.94 9.26 -17.48
CA TYR A 222 -19.34 9.54 -17.84
C TYR A 222 -19.62 11.04 -17.93
N LYS A 223 -20.05 11.50 -19.11
CA LYS A 223 -20.33 12.91 -19.44
C LYS A 223 -19.16 13.88 -19.22
N LEU A 224 -17.91 13.39 -19.35
CA LEU A 224 -16.71 14.19 -19.17
C LEU A 224 -15.70 13.90 -20.31
N ASP A 225 -16.11 14.23 -21.55
CA ASP A 225 -15.38 13.90 -22.78
C ASP A 225 -13.99 14.54 -22.81
N ASP A 226 -13.86 15.80 -22.37
CA ASP A 226 -12.57 16.51 -22.31
C ASP A 226 -11.59 15.80 -21.33
N LEU A 227 -12.09 15.33 -20.19
CA LEU A 227 -11.27 14.59 -19.24
C LEU A 227 -10.95 13.18 -19.73
N THR A 228 -11.84 12.58 -20.50
CA THR A 228 -11.57 11.30 -21.16
C THR A 228 -10.46 11.44 -22.20
N ALA A 229 -10.50 12.46 -23.05
CA ALA A 229 -9.47 12.74 -24.04
C ALA A 229 -8.11 13.10 -23.42
N GLN A 230 -8.09 13.68 -22.22
CA GLN A 230 -6.86 13.92 -21.46
C GLN A 230 -6.28 12.64 -20.83
N ALA A 231 -7.16 11.69 -20.47
CA ALA A 231 -6.76 10.46 -19.77
C ALA A 231 -6.43 9.32 -20.73
N ILE A 232 -7.03 9.28 -21.91
CA ILE A 232 -6.83 8.24 -22.93
C ILE A 232 -6.41 8.95 -24.22
N ASP A 233 -5.18 8.70 -24.68
CA ASP A 233 -4.65 9.31 -25.88
C ASP A 233 -5.22 8.68 -27.17
N ALA A 234 -4.89 9.26 -28.34
CA ALA A 234 -5.39 8.81 -29.64
C ALA A 234 -4.97 7.37 -29.99
N ASP A 235 -3.87 6.88 -29.41
CA ASP A 235 -3.36 5.51 -29.58
C ASP A 235 -3.96 4.51 -28.59
N GLY A 236 -4.89 4.97 -27.73
CA GLY A 236 -5.59 4.17 -26.72
C GLY A 236 -4.80 3.90 -25.45
N TRP A 237 -3.72 4.65 -25.18
CA TRP A 237 -2.99 4.57 -23.93
C TRP A 237 -3.69 5.38 -22.84
N PHE A 238 -3.97 4.71 -21.73
CA PHE A 238 -4.47 5.36 -20.51
C PHE A 238 -3.31 5.91 -19.70
N HIS A 239 -3.34 7.20 -19.42
CA HIS A 239 -2.41 7.94 -18.58
C HIS A 239 -2.78 7.79 -17.12
N THR A 240 -2.02 6.97 -16.39
CA THR A 240 -2.39 6.60 -14.99
C THR A 240 -2.15 7.72 -13.98
N GLY A 241 -1.27 8.66 -14.31
CA GLY A 241 -0.75 9.65 -13.37
C GLY A 241 0.16 9.05 -12.30
N ASP A 242 0.51 7.77 -12.40
CA ASP A 242 1.48 7.10 -11.53
C ASP A 242 2.85 7.05 -12.22
N LEU A 243 3.91 7.20 -11.43
CA LEU A 243 5.29 7.06 -11.89
C LEU A 243 5.80 5.66 -11.56
N GLY A 244 6.54 5.07 -12.49
CA GLY A 244 7.04 3.71 -12.31
C GLY A 244 8.25 3.38 -13.17
N SER A 245 8.75 2.17 -13.01
CA SER A 245 9.87 1.64 -13.77
C SER A 245 9.77 0.12 -13.91
N PHE A 246 10.34 -0.42 -14.99
CA PHE A 246 10.52 -1.87 -15.12
C PHE A 246 11.91 -2.29 -14.68
N GLY A 247 11.96 -3.35 -13.86
CA GLY A 247 13.20 -4.08 -13.60
C GLY A 247 13.60 -4.97 -14.78
N SER A 248 14.83 -5.49 -14.77
CA SER A 248 15.40 -6.31 -15.84
C SER A 248 14.60 -7.57 -16.18
N ALA A 249 13.82 -8.10 -15.24
CA ALA A 249 12.97 -9.27 -15.45
C ALA A 249 11.52 -8.94 -15.85
N GLY A 250 11.22 -7.67 -16.19
CA GLY A 250 9.89 -7.23 -16.60
C GLY A 250 8.88 -7.06 -15.46
N TYR A 251 9.34 -6.92 -14.22
CA TYR A 251 8.50 -6.59 -13.08
C TYR A 251 8.35 -5.07 -12.97
N LEU A 252 7.10 -4.62 -12.80
CA LEU A 252 6.76 -3.21 -12.63
C LEU A 252 6.93 -2.79 -11.17
N THR A 253 7.58 -1.67 -10.96
CA THR A 253 7.65 -0.97 -9.67
C THR A 253 6.95 0.36 -9.78
N ILE A 254 6.04 0.68 -8.85
CA ILE A 254 5.39 1.98 -8.75
C ILE A 254 6.19 2.83 -7.77
N ASN A 255 6.66 3.98 -8.25
CA ASN A 255 7.55 4.85 -7.48
C ASN A 255 6.77 5.98 -6.77
N GLY A 256 5.54 6.30 -7.21
CA GLY A 256 4.70 7.33 -6.63
C GLY A 256 3.70 7.91 -7.60
N ARG A 257 3.13 9.08 -7.26
CA ARG A 257 2.16 9.82 -8.07
C ARG A 257 2.78 11.07 -8.69
N LYS A 258 2.60 11.27 -9.99
CA LYS A 258 3.09 12.45 -10.74
C LYS A 258 2.67 13.76 -10.07
N LYS A 259 1.42 13.88 -9.65
CA LYS A 259 0.87 15.06 -8.97
C LYS A 259 1.37 15.29 -7.53
N ASN A 260 1.95 14.27 -6.90
CA ASN A 260 2.49 14.37 -5.55
C ASN A 260 3.98 14.68 -5.55
N LEU A 261 4.63 14.65 -6.72
CA LEU A 261 6.06 14.89 -6.89
C LEU A 261 6.42 16.26 -6.32
N ILE A 262 7.35 16.29 -5.40
CA ILE A 262 7.89 17.53 -4.82
C ILE A 262 9.04 17.99 -5.72
N VAL A 263 8.95 19.20 -6.24
CA VAL A 263 9.99 19.78 -7.10
C VAL A 263 10.71 20.87 -6.31
N LEU A 264 11.89 20.54 -5.82
CA LEU A 264 12.70 21.47 -5.05
C LEU A 264 13.21 22.63 -5.90
N GLY A 265 13.50 23.77 -5.29
CA GLY A 265 14.07 24.93 -5.98
C GLY A 265 15.38 24.65 -6.74
N SER A 266 16.09 23.58 -6.39
CA SER A 266 17.26 23.08 -7.13
C SER A 266 16.91 22.25 -8.38
N GLY A 267 15.62 22.07 -8.71
CA GLY A 267 15.14 21.23 -9.79
C GLY A 267 15.14 19.72 -9.46
N LYS A 268 15.64 19.31 -8.29
CA LYS A 268 15.60 17.91 -7.86
C LYS A 268 14.16 17.51 -7.52
N LYS A 269 13.82 16.28 -7.88
CA LYS A 269 12.49 15.69 -7.68
C LYS A 269 12.53 14.72 -6.50
N VAL A 270 11.54 14.80 -5.60
CA VAL A 270 11.40 13.92 -4.44
C VAL A 270 10.02 13.29 -4.46
N GLN A 271 9.97 11.96 -4.40
CA GLN A 271 8.73 11.22 -4.24
C GLN A 271 8.38 11.14 -2.74
N PRO A 272 7.21 11.63 -2.31
CA PRO A 272 6.80 11.55 -0.91
C PRO A 272 6.84 10.13 -0.34
N GLU A 273 6.40 9.16 -1.14
CA GLU A 273 6.31 7.76 -0.77
C GLU A 273 7.68 7.15 -0.44
N GLU A 274 8.74 7.60 -1.10
CA GLU A 274 10.12 7.16 -0.82
C GLU A 274 10.60 7.65 0.56
N VAL A 275 10.15 8.81 0.98
CA VAL A 275 10.47 9.39 2.29
C VAL A 275 9.59 8.80 3.39
N GLU A 276 8.32 8.51 3.09
CA GLU A 276 7.38 7.87 4.01
C GLU A 276 7.81 6.44 4.40
N GLN A 277 8.38 5.69 3.47
CA GLN A 277 8.74 4.29 3.67
C GLN A 277 9.60 4.01 4.91
N PRO A 278 10.75 4.66 5.16
CA PRO A 278 11.53 4.46 6.37
C PRO A 278 10.82 4.97 7.63
N LEU A 279 9.95 5.98 7.52
CA LEU A 279 9.20 6.55 8.62
C LEU A 279 8.09 5.62 9.12
N GLU A 280 7.35 4.99 8.20
CA GLU A 280 6.28 4.03 8.53
C GLU A 280 6.78 2.81 9.32
N ALA A 281 8.08 2.50 9.24
CA ALA A 281 8.71 1.43 10.00
C ALA A 281 8.92 1.80 11.49
N SER A 282 8.74 3.06 11.89
CA SER A 282 8.87 3.49 13.27
C SER A 282 7.65 3.09 14.12
N PRO A 283 7.86 2.52 15.34
CA PRO A 283 6.76 2.27 16.26
C PRO A 283 6.21 3.56 16.88
N LEU A 284 6.96 4.67 16.82
CA LEU A 284 6.57 5.95 17.41
C LEU A 284 5.55 6.72 16.56
N PHE A 285 5.37 6.37 15.29
CA PHE A 285 4.40 7.01 14.41
C PHE A 285 3.14 6.16 14.23
N LYS A 286 1.97 6.77 14.42
CA LYS A 286 0.66 6.21 14.07
C LYS A 286 0.39 6.43 12.59
N GLU A 287 0.61 7.66 12.11
CA GLU A 287 0.42 8.08 10.73
C GLU A 287 1.56 9.00 10.30
N VAL A 288 1.93 8.93 9.02
CA VAL A 288 2.96 9.78 8.40
C VAL A 288 2.43 10.28 7.07
N CYS A 289 2.69 11.56 6.77
CA CYS A 289 2.38 12.15 5.46
C CYS A 289 3.50 13.08 5.05
N VAL A 290 4.16 12.79 3.94
CA VAL A 290 5.18 13.65 3.34
C VAL A 290 4.57 14.41 2.17
N LEU A 291 4.86 15.70 2.08
CA LEU A 291 4.31 16.59 1.03
C LEU A 291 5.24 17.77 0.79
N GLY A 292 5.13 18.37 -0.40
CA GLY A 292 5.80 19.64 -0.68
C GLY A 292 5.13 20.76 0.09
N LEU A 293 5.91 21.54 0.81
CA LEU A 293 5.49 22.75 1.51
C LEU A 293 6.22 23.94 0.94
N THR A 294 5.57 25.09 0.88
CA THR A 294 6.24 26.33 0.55
C THR A 294 7.19 26.70 1.69
N SER A 295 8.45 26.96 1.38
CA SER A 295 9.44 27.36 2.38
C SER A 295 9.06 28.70 3.00
N LEU A 296 9.21 28.80 4.31
CA LEU A 296 9.05 30.03 5.08
C LEU A 296 10.38 30.82 5.22
N ASP A 297 11.50 30.26 4.80
CA ASP A 297 12.81 30.85 4.78
C ASP A 297 12.83 31.99 3.76
N GLU A 298 13.20 33.19 4.16
CA GLU A 298 13.28 34.41 3.32
C GLU A 298 14.18 34.18 2.08
N LEU A 299 15.27 33.43 2.23
CA LEU A 299 16.19 33.08 1.14
C LEU A 299 15.64 32.06 0.14
N ARG A 300 14.57 31.33 0.52
CA ARG A 300 13.93 30.26 -0.28
C ARG A 300 12.45 30.53 -0.53
N GLN A 301 12.01 31.76 -0.35
CA GLN A 301 10.61 32.17 -0.45
C GLN A 301 10.00 31.70 -1.78
N GLY A 302 8.88 31.02 -1.72
CA GLY A 302 8.18 30.48 -2.89
C GLY A 302 8.70 29.14 -3.44
N GLN A 303 9.82 28.60 -2.92
CA GLN A 303 10.31 27.29 -3.31
C GLN A 303 9.63 26.19 -2.51
N GLU A 304 9.45 25.02 -3.13
CA GLU A 304 8.99 23.83 -2.40
C GLU A 304 10.14 23.20 -1.60
N GLU A 305 9.81 22.77 -0.39
CA GLU A 305 10.65 21.97 0.50
C GLU A 305 9.96 20.68 0.91
N VAL A 306 10.73 19.68 1.36
CA VAL A 306 10.17 18.42 1.84
C VAL A 306 9.63 18.61 3.25
N GLY A 307 8.31 18.63 3.40
CA GLY A 307 7.62 18.65 4.68
C GLY A 307 7.15 17.24 5.11
N CYS A 308 7.18 16.98 6.41
CA CYS A 308 6.71 15.74 7.01
C CYS A 308 5.71 16.05 8.12
N VAL A 309 4.51 15.47 8.02
CA VAL A 309 3.50 15.50 9.09
C VAL A 309 3.46 14.14 9.75
N VAL A 310 3.65 14.09 11.06
CA VAL A 310 3.61 12.83 11.83
C VAL A 310 2.55 12.91 12.92
N VAL A 311 1.84 11.79 13.10
CA VAL A 311 0.91 11.60 14.23
C VAL A 311 1.57 10.62 15.19
N PRO A 312 1.78 11.01 16.46
CA PRO A 312 2.37 10.13 17.47
C PRO A 312 1.51 8.87 17.70
N SER A 313 2.15 7.74 17.93
CA SER A 313 1.47 6.52 18.37
C SER A 313 1.15 6.56 19.86
N ASP A 314 0.26 5.66 20.33
CA ASP A 314 -0.03 5.50 21.75
C ASP A 314 1.23 5.18 22.58
N GLU A 315 2.20 4.47 21.96
CA GLU A 315 3.49 4.17 22.57
C GLU A 315 4.32 5.45 22.77
N ALA A 316 4.37 6.30 21.76
CA ALA A 316 5.05 7.58 21.85
C ALA A 316 4.41 8.50 22.90
N LEU A 317 3.05 8.57 22.94
CA LEU A 317 2.31 9.33 23.93
C LEU A 317 2.59 8.85 25.36
N GLY A 318 2.76 7.55 25.54
CA GLY A 318 3.13 6.98 26.84
C GLY A 318 4.57 7.28 27.27
N LEU A 319 5.51 7.41 26.32
CA LEU A 319 6.92 7.67 26.59
C LEU A 319 7.19 9.18 26.83
N HIS A 320 6.45 10.06 26.15
CA HIS A 320 6.67 11.50 26.17
C HIS A 320 5.35 12.26 26.43
N PRO A 321 4.89 12.35 27.69
CA PRO A 321 3.63 13.03 28.03
C PRO A 321 3.70 14.56 27.86
N ASP A 322 4.88 15.16 27.89
CA ASP A 322 5.06 16.58 27.66
C ASP A 322 5.04 16.89 26.15
N PRO A 323 4.16 17.81 25.67
CA PRO A 323 4.02 18.13 24.25
C PRO A 323 5.32 18.63 23.57
N LYS A 324 6.16 19.39 24.31
CA LYS A 324 7.41 19.93 23.76
C LYS A 324 8.46 18.82 23.61
N LEU A 325 8.56 17.95 24.62
CA LEU A 325 9.45 16.77 24.56
C LEU A 325 8.98 15.79 23.49
N MET A 326 7.65 15.62 23.35
CA MET A 326 7.06 14.83 22.29
C MET A 326 7.45 15.35 20.90
N ALA A 327 7.24 16.65 20.66
CA ALA A 327 7.56 17.24 19.36
C ALA A 327 9.04 17.02 18.99
N ARG A 328 9.94 17.24 19.93
CA ARG A 328 11.37 17.02 19.75
C ARG A 328 11.73 15.55 19.48
N ALA A 329 11.14 14.63 20.25
CA ALA A 329 11.36 13.20 20.05
C ALA A 329 10.84 12.71 18.69
N MET A 330 9.73 13.28 18.20
CA MET A 330 9.21 12.96 16.85
C MET A 330 10.12 13.50 15.75
N GLU A 331 10.63 14.71 15.91
CA GLU A 331 11.57 15.34 14.97
C GLU A 331 12.89 14.54 14.90
N ASP A 332 13.47 14.20 16.05
CA ASP A 332 14.70 13.39 16.14
C ASP A 332 14.50 12.01 15.47
N GLU A 333 13.35 11.37 15.68
CA GLU A 333 13.02 10.09 15.05
C GLU A 333 12.85 10.23 13.54
N VAL A 334 12.22 11.30 13.03
CA VAL A 334 12.12 11.57 11.59
C VAL A 334 13.51 11.70 10.99
N HIS A 335 14.38 12.52 11.56
CA HIS A 335 15.74 12.72 11.07
C HIS A 335 16.52 11.40 11.08
N ARG A 336 16.51 10.67 12.20
CA ARG A 336 17.19 9.39 12.36
C ARG A 336 16.74 8.35 11.31
N ARG A 337 15.44 8.28 11.03
CA ARG A 337 14.90 7.35 10.04
C ARG A 337 15.24 7.74 8.60
N CYS A 338 15.36 9.03 8.35
CA CYS A 338 15.67 9.56 7.02
C CYS A 338 17.18 9.65 6.73
N GLU A 339 18.07 9.34 7.66
CA GLU A 339 19.54 9.31 7.44
C GLU A 339 19.96 8.39 6.27
N VAL A 340 19.18 7.36 5.98
CA VAL A 340 19.43 6.43 4.87
C VAL A 340 19.14 7.06 3.49
N LEU A 341 18.46 8.20 3.45
CA LEU A 341 18.09 8.91 2.24
C LEU A 341 19.14 9.97 1.88
N ALA A 342 19.22 10.31 0.60
CA ALA A 342 20.05 11.43 0.15
C ALA A 342 19.60 12.73 0.85
N ALA A 343 20.53 13.60 1.22
CA ALA A 343 20.27 14.79 2.03
C ALA A 343 19.14 15.70 1.49
N TYR A 344 19.02 15.84 0.16
CA TYR A 344 17.97 16.66 -0.44
C TYR A 344 16.56 16.05 -0.33
N LYS A 345 16.44 14.77 0.04
CA LYS A 345 15.17 14.05 0.26
C LYS A 345 14.72 14.09 1.71
N GLN A 346 15.62 14.42 2.61
CA GLN A 346 15.30 14.46 4.04
C GLN A 346 14.35 15.63 4.34
N PRO A 347 13.33 15.42 5.20
CA PRO A 347 12.42 16.49 5.59
C PRO A 347 13.15 17.66 6.23
N SER A 348 12.92 18.87 5.71
CA SER A 348 13.42 20.12 6.29
C SER A 348 12.42 20.74 7.29
N CYS A 349 11.16 20.29 7.25
CA CYS A 349 10.11 20.76 8.13
C CYS A 349 9.33 19.54 8.65
N VAL A 350 9.29 19.39 9.97
CA VAL A 350 8.52 18.33 10.65
C VAL A 350 7.40 18.97 11.45
N ILE A 351 6.18 18.47 11.27
CA ILE A 351 4.98 18.95 11.96
C ILE A 351 4.37 17.77 12.71
N VAL A 352 4.25 17.93 14.02
CA VAL A 352 3.59 16.94 14.88
C VAL A 352 2.13 17.32 15.05
N HIS A 353 1.25 16.41 14.60
CA HIS A 353 -0.20 16.60 14.69
C HIS A 353 -0.80 15.64 15.71
N SER A 354 -1.65 16.15 16.59
CA SER A 354 -2.26 15.36 17.67
C SER A 354 -3.50 14.58 17.24
N GLY A 355 -4.13 14.96 16.12
CA GLY A 355 -5.33 14.33 15.57
C GLY A 355 -5.02 13.31 14.49
N GLU A 356 -6.06 12.60 14.02
CA GLU A 356 -5.94 11.72 12.84
C GLU A 356 -5.85 12.55 11.55
N LEU A 357 -5.05 12.10 10.59
CA LEU A 357 -4.96 12.75 9.29
C LEU A 357 -6.22 12.47 8.45
N PRO A 358 -6.64 13.41 7.59
CA PRO A 358 -7.77 13.20 6.69
C PRO A 358 -7.54 12.00 5.75
N THR A 359 -8.44 11.00 5.79
CA THR A 359 -8.34 9.78 4.99
C THR A 359 -9.56 9.54 4.11
N THR A 360 -9.45 8.61 3.16
CA THR A 360 -10.55 8.03 2.41
C THR A 360 -11.23 6.91 3.21
N THR A 361 -12.35 6.36 2.70
CA THR A 361 -13.00 5.16 3.24
C THR A 361 -12.06 3.94 3.30
N THR A 362 -11.09 3.86 2.41
CA THR A 362 -10.04 2.83 2.38
C THR A 362 -8.80 3.21 3.20
N LYS A 363 -8.92 4.20 4.10
CA LYS A 363 -7.84 4.67 4.98
C LYS A 363 -6.59 5.22 4.26
N LYS A 364 -6.75 5.71 3.02
CA LYS A 364 -5.68 6.39 2.29
C LYS A 364 -5.64 7.88 2.65
N ILE A 365 -4.49 8.41 3.01
CA ILE A 365 -4.31 9.82 3.40
C ILE A 365 -4.62 10.75 2.21
N LYS A 366 -5.42 11.79 2.46
CA LYS A 366 -5.77 12.84 1.49
C LYS A 366 -4.76 13.98 1.57
N ARG A 367 -3.59 13.86 0.90
CA ARG A 367 -2.49 14.84 0.95
C ARG A 367 -2.94 16.30 0.74
N ALA A 368 -3.88 16.55 -0.17
CA ALA A 368 -4.39 17.90 -0.39
C ALA A 368 -5.09 18.50 0.85
N LYS A 369 -5.81 17.65 1.62
CA LYS A 369 -6.42 18.10 2.89
C LYS A 369 -5.39 18.26 3.99
N VAL A 370 -4.36 17.40 4.03
CA VAL A 370 -3.23 17.56 4.96
C VAL A 370 -2.46 18.84 4.66
N ARG A 371 -2.25 19.17 3.37
CA ARG A 371 -1.61 20.44 2.97
C ARG A 371 -2.42 21.67 3.45
N ALA A 372 -3.75 21.62 3.33
CA ALA A 372 -4.62 22.69 3.83
C ALA A 372 -4.50 22.84 5.36
N LEU A 373 -4.57 21.72 6.09
CA LEU A 373 -4.39 21.69 7.55
C LEU A 373 -3.04 22.27 7.98
N VAL A 374 -1.95 21.90 7.31
CA VAL A 374 -0.61 22.44 7.60
C VAL A 374 -0.53 23.94 7.36
N ASN A 375 -1.14 24.44 6.29
CA ASN A 375 -1.15 25.86 5.98
C ASN A 375 -1.94 26.66 7.03
N GLU A 376 -3.01 26.10 7.60
CA GLU A 376 -3.74 26.71 8.72
C GLU A 376 -2.85 26.76 9.99
N LEU A 377 -2.25 25.65 10.38
CA LEU A 377 -1.35 25.57 11.55
C LEU A 377 -0.14 26.50 11.43
N ARG A 378 0.41 26.68 10.23
CA ARG A 378 1.52 27.62 10.00
C ARG A 378 1.11 29.06 10.09
N ARG A 379 -0.13 29.42 9.71
CA ARG A 379 -0.67 30.80 9.86
C ARG A 379 -0.89 31.13 11.33
N GLU A 380 -1.52 30.24 12.10
CA GLU A 380 -1.77 30.42 13.52
C GLU A 380 -0.46 30.66 14.34
N ASN A 381 0.62 29.95 13.97
CA ASN A 381 1.92 30.10 14.61
C ASN A 381 2.70 31.36 14.17
N HIS A 382 2.31 32.04 13.09
CA HIS A 382 2.90 33.31 12.65
C HIS A 382 2.21 34.54 13.24
N ASP A 383 0.96 34.40 13.69
CA ASP A 383 0.15 35.45 14.27
C ASP A 383 0.28 35.52 15.82
N THR A 384 1.07 34.63 16.44
CA THR A 384 1.41 34.58 17.87
C THR A 384 2.89 34.86 18.08
#